data_eb9691da9dc8ef06cd512d1900249c1a
#
_entry.id   eb9691da9dc8ef06cd512d1900249c1a
#
_cell.length_a   1.000
_cell.length_b   1.000
_cell.length_c   1.000
_cell.angle_alpha   90.00
_cell.angle_beta   90.00
_cell.angle_gamma   90.00
#
_symmetry.space_group_name_H-M   'P 1'
#
loop_
_entity.id
_entity.type
_entity.pdbx_description
1 polymer ?
#
loop_
_entity_poly.entity_id
_entity_poly.type
_entity_poly.pdbx_seq_one_letter_code
_entity_poly.pdbx_strand_id
1 'polypeptide(L)'
;MIAPWVEEEISMVKLGDVRLDARAAVLLTALGEHPNLSIPAGCRGRAEMVAAYRFFDNDKVTFDKVLAPHIERTLQRAAQEKIVLLVQDTSDMDLTRPNSVVAGAGTLDNKSRRGFLLHEMQAFTTQSVPLGTAWAMTVNRPEGVTRASAQTRNERQQTPIEEKESFRWLEGMRAAREVAQRLAGVSCICIGDSESDIYEVFAEPRGEQPVHWLIRACQNRALDKSAKADGDHEASSEEEQTRLLRERVLTKPVLYKMTLAVRGRKAKTGVEKRGRRQSRENRQAEVEVRSARVTLRPPGRPDRVLPAVTVNVVMVSEPNPPPGEPKIEWILVTTLPIDTPEQVRLIVEYYCIRWSIEILFRTLKSGCRIEERRFEDIERVLPCLGVMLIVAWRTLFVCRMGRSCPDIDCEAIFEPCEWQAVWVAVHGKKAPKKAPKLAEMVHLIAQLGGYVERPKHEPGVQTLWIGMQRMYDLAWAWNTFGPGGKIESS
;
A
#
# COMPACT_ATOMS: atom_id res chain seq x y z
N MET A 1 -20.12 20.51 -8.96
CA MET A 1 -20.81 19.19 -9.08
C MET A 1 -19.97 18.22 -8.33
N ILE A 2 -20.56 17.28 -7.59
CA ILE A 2 -19.80 16.22 -6.92
C ILE A 2 -19.51 15.14 -7.97
N ALA A 3 -18.28 14.62 -7.98
CA ALA A 3 -17.91 13.53 -8.89
C ALA A 3 -18.59 12.22 -8.45
N PRO A 4 -19.16 11.40 -9.37
CA PRO A 4 -19.91 10.19 -9.02
C PRO A 4 -19.11 9.21 -8.15
N TRP A 5 -17.82 9.00 -8.44
CA TRP A 5 -16.98 8.15 -7.64
C TRP A 5 -16.79 8.66 -6.20
N VAL A 6 -16.86 9.98 -6.00
CA VAL A 6 -16.81 10.60 -4.67
C VAL A 6 -18.10 10.35 -3.92
N GLU A 7 -19.25 10.52 -4.58
CA GLU A 7 -20.55 10.21 -3.96
C GLU A 7 -20.58 8.75 -3.49
N GLU A 8 -20.06 7.87 -4.30
CA GLU A 8 -19.94 6.45 -3.93
C GLU A 8 -19.04 6.25 -2.70
N GLU A 9 -17.82 6.80 -2.70
CA GLU A 9 -16.82 6.54 -1.64
C GLU A 9 -17.21 7.13 -0.28
N ILE A 10 -17.94 8.25 -0.25
CA ILE A 10 -18.26 8.93 1.01
C ILE A 10 -19.77 8.97 1.33
N SER A 11 -20.58 8.17 0.62
CA SER A 11 -22.04 8.11 0.84
C SER A 11 -22.42 7.82 2.30
N MET A 12 -21.55 7.19 3.07
CA MET A 12 -21.76 6.84 4.48
C MET A 12 -20.99 7.73 5.46
N VAL A 13 -20.46 8.88 5.01
CA VAL A 13 -19.72 9.80 5.89
C VAL A 13 -20.61 10.32 7.00
N LYS A 14 -20.11 10.34 8.24
CA LYS A 14 -20.81 10.80 9.45
C LYS A 14 -19.84 11.59 10.34
N LEU A 15 -19.70 12.88 10.06
CA LEU A 15 -18.86 13.78 10.84
C LEU A 15 -19.62 14.42 12.00
N GLY A 16 -20.92 14.12 12.15
CA GLY A 16 -21.77 14.66 13.20
C GLY A 16 -22.34 16.06 12.92
N ASP A 17 -22.30 16.53 11.67
CA ASP A 17 -22.98 17.71 11.15
C ASP A 17 -23.14 17.54 9.63
N VAL A 18 -24.37 17.59 9.14
CA VAL A 18 -24.69 17.39 7.71
C VAL A 18 -23.98 18.38 6.78
N ARG A 19 -23.62 19.58 7.29
CA ARG A 19 -22.83 20.55 6.53
C ARG A 19 -21.38 20.13 6.37
N LEU A 20 -20.82 19.45 7.38
CA LEU A 20 -19.48 18.84 7.29
C LEU A 20 -19.50 17.64 6.33
N ASP A 21 -20.55 16.82 6.39
CA ASP A 21 -20.70 15.67 5.48
C ASP A 21 -20.76 16.14 4.01
N ALA A 22 -21.59 17.14 3.72
CA ALA A 22 -21.65 17.75 2.39
C ALA A 22 -20.32 18.42 1.98
N ARG A 23 -19.62 19.06 2.91
CA ARG A 23 -18.31 19.68 2.66
C ARG A 23 -17.23 18.65 2.36
N ALA A 24 -17.26 17.49 2.99
CA ALA A 24 -16.33 16.38 2.70
C ALA A 24 -16.41 15.97 1.23
N ALA A 25 -17.62 15.86 0.64
CA ALA A 25 -17.82 15.55 -0.77
C ALA A 25 -17.20 16.59 -1.69
N VAL A 26 -17.46 17.86 -1.40
CA VAL A 26 -16.92 18.99 -2.20
C VAL A 26 -15.38 18.99 -2.16
N LEU A 27 -14.80 18.78 -0.98
CA LEU A 27 -13.34 18.76 -0.82
C LEU A 27 -12.69 17.55 -1.47
N LEU A 28 -13.27 16.35 -1.30
CA LEU A 28 -12.74 15.15 -1.95
C LEU A 28 -12.79 15.27 -3.48
N THR A 29 -13.85 15.88 -4.03
CA THR A 29 -13.93 16.18 -5.47
C THR A 29 -12.82 17.14 -5.89
N ALA A 30 -12.73 18.32 -5.25
CA ALA A 30 -11.76 19.35 -5.61
C ALA A 30 -10.30 18.87 -5.49
N LEU A 31 -9.99 18.15 -4.41
CA LEU A 31 -8.65 17.59 -4.18
C LEU A 31 -8.38 16.34 -5.02
N GLY A 32 -9.40 15.61 -5.43
CA GLY A 32 -9.31 14.49 -6.36
C GLY A 32 -9.02 14.92 -7.78
N GLU A 33 -9.63 16.03 -8.22
CA GLU A 33 -9.38 16.64 -9.52
C GLU A 33 -7.95 17.22 -9.62
N HIS A 34 -7.46 17.85 -8.55
CA HIS A 34 -6.18 18.55 -8.53
C HIS A 34 -5.31 18.20 -7.29
N PRO A 35 -4.92 16.92 -7.13
CA PRO A 35 -4.29 16.43 -5.91
C PRO A 35 -2.91 17.04 -5.61
N ASN A 36 -2.21 17.56 -6.62
CA ASN A 36 -0.88 18.18 -6.48
C ASN A 36 -0.94 19.69 -6.18
N LEU A 37 -2.08 20.33 -6.34
CA LEU A 37 -2.23 21.75 -6.06
C LEU A 37 -2.36 22.00 -4.54
N SER A 38 -1.91 23.15 -4.08
CA SER A 38 -2.21 23.62 -2.73
C SER A 38 -3.72 23.76 -2.52
N ILE A 39 -4.20 23.71 -1.27
CA ILE A 39 -5.64 23.90 -0.97
C ILE A 39 -6.17 25.20 -1.59
N PRO A 40 -5.47 26.36 -1.46
CA PRO A 40 -5.92 27.59 -2.13
C PRO A 40 -6.02 27.48 -3.66
N ALA A 41 -5.10 26.80 -4.30
CA ALA A 41 -5.10 26.66 -5.76
C ALA A 41 -6.12 25.62 -6.26
N GLY A 42 -6.39 24.57 -5.47
CA GLY A 42 -7.42 23.57 -5.77
C GLY A 42 -8.85 24.03 -5.51
N CYS A 43 -9.03 25.05 -4.67
CA CYS A 43 -10.34 25.65 -4.41
C CYS A 43 -10.66 26.74 -5.44
N ARG A 44 -11.88 26.74 -5.97
CA ARG A 44 -12.31 27.68 -7.03
C ARG A 44 -12.64 29.09 -6.54
N GLY A 45 -12.09 29.53 -5.40
CA GLY A 45 -12.32 30.86 -4.85
C GLY A 45 -12.02 30.98 -3.37
N ARG A 46 -12.01 32.25 -2.89
CA ARG A 46 -11.69 32.56 -1.48
C ARG A 46 -12.66 31.91 -0.49
N ALA A 47 -13.96 31.91 -0.80
CA ALA A 47 -14.96 31.31 0.08
C ALA A 47 -14.73 29.79 0.26
N GLU A 48 -14.47 29.09 -0.83
CA GLU A 48 -14.19 27.65 -0.81
C GLU A 48 -12.88 27.34 -0.08
N MET A 49 -11.83 28.14 -0.29
CA MET A 49 -10.57 28.02 0.43
C MET A 49 -10.76 28.17 1.94
N VAL A 50 -11.49 29.20 2.38
CA VAL A 50 -11.77 29.43 3.82
C VAL A 50 -12.60 28.29 4.38
N ALA A 51 -13.59 27.80 3.63
CA ALA A 51 -14.41 26.66 4.05
C ALA A 51 -13.59 25.37 4.15
N ALA A 52 -12.60 25.16 3.25
CA ALA A 52 -11.68 24.02 3.32
C ALA A 52 -10.82 24.04 4.58
N TYR A 53 -10.20 25.18 4.91
CA TYR A 53 -9.41 25.31 6.14
C TYR A 53 -10.27 25.14 7.39
N ARG A 54 -11.47 25.73 7.45
CA ARG A 54 -12.42 25.53 8.55
C ARG A 54 -12.86 24.08 8.71
N PHE A 55 -12.96 23.33 7.60
CA PHE A 55 -13.25 21.89 7.63
C PHE A 55 -12.12 21.12 8.31
N PHE A 56 -10.88 21.31 7.89
CA PHE A 56 -9.73 20.63 8.49
C PHE A 56 -9.39 21.11 9.91
N ASP A 57 -9.89 22.26 10.32
CA ASP A 57 -9.72 22.82 11.66
C ASP A 57 -10.85 22.45 12.64
N ASN A 58 -11.79 21.63 12.20
CA ASN A 58 -12.94 21.26 13.03
C ASN A 58 -12.67 19.98 13.79
N ASP A 59 -12.78 19.99 15.11
CA ASP A 59 -12.53 18.85 16.01
C ASP A 59 -13.38 17.61 15.70
N LYS A 60 -14.52 17.77 15.04
CA LYS A 60 -15.34 16.65 14.59
C LYS A 60 -14.76 15.91 13.38
N VAL A 61 -13.84 16.54 12.65
CA VAL A 61 -13.24 16.02 11.42
C VAL A 61 -11.90 15.40 11.78
N THR A 62 -11.90 14.10 12.01
CA THR A 62 -10.68 13.34 12.35
C THR A 62 -10.27 12.45 11.18
N PHE A 63 -9.01 11.99 11.19
CA PHE A 63 -8.47 11.03 10.23
C PHE A 63 -9.39 9.81 10.08
N ASP A 64 -9.74 9.19 11.20
CA ASP A 64 -10.55 7.97 11.23
C ASP A 64 -11.95 8.20 10.65
N LYS A 65 -12.62 9.30 11.03
CA LYS A 65 -13.97 9.62 10.54
C LYS A 65 -14.00 9.94 9.04
N VAL A 66 -12.96 10.57 8.53
CA VAL A 66 -12.83 10.86 7.09
C VAL A 66 -12.59 9.57 6.30
N LEU A 67 -11.79 8.64 6.85
CA LEU A 67 -11.43 7.40 6.17
C LEU A 67 -12.49 6.29 6.33
N ALA A 68 -13.29 6.31 7.40
CA ALA A 68 -14.27 5.27 7.72
C ALA A 68 -15.21 4.91 6.55
N PRO A 69 -15.85 5.84 5.83
CA PRO A 69 -16.73 5.48 4.71
C PRO A 69 -15.97 4.77 3.58
N HIS A 70 -14.74 5.18 3.29
CA HIS A 70 -13.90 4.50 2.31
C HIS A 70 -13.53 3.07 2.76
N ILE A 71 -13.23 2.86 4.04
CA ILE A 71 -13.00 1.53 4.60
C ILE A 71 -14.26 0.65 4.41
N GLU A 72 -15.45 1.16 4.70
CA GLU A 72 -16.70 0.42 4.49
C GLU A 72 -16.90 0.04 3.02
N ARG A 73 -16.63 0.96 2.09
CA ARG A 73 -16.68 0.68 0.64
C ARG A 73 -15.61 -0.34 0.24
N THR A 74 -14.42 -0.26 0.85
CA THR A 74 -13.36 -1.26 0.64
C THR A 74 -13.83 -2.66 1.03
N LEU A 75 -14.45 -2.81 2.19
CA LEU A 75 -14.99 -4.10 2.63
C LEU A 75 -16.13 -4.60 1.75
N GLN A 76 -16.99 -3.72 1.25
CA GLN A 76 -18.03 -4.10 0.29
C GLN A 76 -17.43 -4.63 -1.03
N ARG A 77 -16.36 -4.01 -1.55
CA ARG A 77 -15.62 -4.51 -2.71
C ARG A 77 -14.93 -5.83 -2.41
N ALA A 78 -14.30 -5.93 -1.25
CA ALA A 78 -13.60 -7.14 -0.79
C ALA A 78 -14.54 -8.33 -0.63
N ALA A 79 -15.78 -8.12 -0.20
CA ALA A 79 -16.80 -9.17 -0.05
C ALA A 79 -17.22 -9.84 -1.37
N GLN A 80 -16.88 -9.25 -2.52
CA GLN A 80 -17.13 -9.83 -3.84
C GLN A 80 -16.00 -10.77 -4.30
N GLU A 81 -14.88 -10.81 -3.55
CA GLU A 81 -13.70 -11.60 -3.89
C GLU A 81 -13.70 -12.93 -3.12
N LYS A 82 -13.05 -13.95 -3.68
CA LYS A 82 -12.81 -15.23 -2.99
C LYS A 82 -11.59 -15.14 -2.06
N ILE A 83 -10.59 -14.37 -2.48
CA ILE A 83 -9.33 -14.18 -1.78
C ILE A 83 -9.00 -12.70 -1.79
N VAL A 84 -8.69 -12.15 -0.62
CA VAL A 84 -8.27 -10.76 -0.43
C VAL A 84 -6.88 -10.72 0.21
N LEU A 85 -5.98 -9.98 -0.41
CA LEU A 85 -4.63 -9.74 0.10
C LEU A 85 -4.64 -8.43 0.89
N LEU A 86 -4.45 -8.51 2.19
CA LEU A 86 -4.36 -7.38 3.12
C LEU A 86 -2.89 -7.01 3.30
N VAL A 87 -2.40 -6.14 2.44
CA VAL A 87 -0.98 -5.72 2.43
C VAL A 87 -0.78 -4.57 3.39
N GLN A 88 0.05 -4.77 4.43
CA GLN A 88 0.42 -3.71 5.36
C GLN A 88 1.87 -3.27 5.17
N ASP A 89 2.10 -1.97 5.35
CA ASP A 89 3.44 -1.37 5.31
C ASP A 89 3.44 -0.02 6.03
N THR A 90 4.64 0.50 6.34
CA THR A 90 4.81 1.79 7.03
C THR A 90 5.56 2.78 6.14
N SER A 91 5.12 4.03 6.13
CA SER A 91 5.81 5.12 5.47
C SER A 91 5.97 6.33 6.38
N ASP A 92 7.18 6.92 6.40
CA ASP A 92 7.41 8.21 7.07
C ASP A 92 6.64 9.31 6.33
N MET A 93 5.89 10.16 7.04
CA MET A 93 5.30 11.39 6.50
C MET A 93 6.17 12.56 6.96
N ASP A 94 6.97 13.11 6.06
CA ASP A 94 7.96 14.15 6.35
C ASP A 94 7.34 15.54 6.26
N LEU A 95 7.17 16.18 7.40
CA LEU A 95 6.65 17.53 7.53
C LEU A 95 7.74 18.57 7.84
N THR A 96 9.01 18.22 7.63
CA THR A 96 10.14 19.11 7.86
C THR A 96 10.05 20.34 6.96
N ARG A 97 10.18 21.52 7.55
CA ARG A 97 10.15 22.81 6.84
C ARG A 97 11.36 23.64 7.21
N PRO A 98 11.93 24.43 6.29
CA PRO A 98 13.12 25.24 6.56
C PRO A 98 12.91 26.31 7.61
N ASN A 99 11.73 26.96 7.64
CA ASN A 99 11.47 28.18 8.41
C ASN A 99 10.29 28.07 9.40
N SER A 100 9.72 26.89 9.59
CA SER A 100 8.58 26.68 10.49
C SER A 100 8.55 25.25 11.00
N VAL A 101 7.88 25.03 12.11
CA VAL A 101 7.63 23.71 12.70
C VAL A 101 6.14 23.47 12.68
N VAL A 102 5.73 22.29 12.25
CA VAL A 102 4.33 21.84 12.38
C VAL A 102 4.14 21.42 13.84
N ALA A 103 3.24 22.11 14.55
CA ALA A 103 2.94 21.78 15.93
C ALA A 103 2.49 20.32 16.07
N GLY A 104 2.90 19.65 17.12
CA GLY A 104 2.58 18.25 17.35
C GLY A 104 3.35 17.24 16.49
N ALA A 105 4.12 17.65 15.47
CA ALA A 105 4.90 16.72 14.66
C ALA A 105 6.13 16.20 15.42
N GLY A 106 6.22 14.88 15.58
CA GLY A 106 7.32 14.19 16.25
C GLY A 106 8.60 14.11 15.42
N THR A 107 9.61 13.43 15.95
CA THR A 107 10.88 13.19 15.24
C THR A 107 10.78 11.93 14.38
N LEU A 108 11.40 11.97 13.19
CA LEU A 108 11.51 10.81 12.30
C LEU A 108 12.79 9.99 12.56
N ASP A 109 13.58 9.74 11.52
CA ASP A 109 14.81 8.95 11.59
C ASP A 109 15.98 9.69 12.27
N ASN A 110 15.95 11.02 12.24
CA ASN A 110 16.95 11.88 12.91
C ASN A 110 16.28 13.12 13.54
N LYS A 111 17.03 13.84 14.38
CA LYS A 111 16.51 14.98 15.15
C LYS A 111 16.12 16.20 14.30
N SER A 112 16.59 16.31 13.06
CA SER A 112 16.29 17.43 12.16
C SER A 112 15.02 17.19 11.31
N ARG A 113 14.56 15.93 11.21
CA ARG A 113 13.35 15.60 10.45
C ARG A 113 12.15 15.46 11.38
N ARG A 114 11.08 16.13 11.04
CA ARG A 114 9.81 16.16 11.77
C ARG A 114 8.68 15.59 10.97
N GLY A 115 7.77 14.86 11.62
CA GLY A 115 6.63 14.24 10.96
C GLY A 115 6.04 13.12 11.81
N PHE A 116 5.45 12.14 11.16
CA PHE A 116 4.85 10.96 11.79
C PHE A 116 4.99 9.74 10.88
N LEU A 117 4.68 8.56 11.39
CA LEU A 117 4.58 7.33 10.59
C LEU A 117 3.13 7.09 10.22
N LEU A 118 2.86 6.80 8.96
CA LEU A 118 1.61 6.20 8.51
C LEU A 118 1.83 4.70 8.37
N HIS A 119 1.09 3.90 9.13
CA HIS A 119 0.98 2.45 8.95
C HIS A 119 -0.37 2.13 8.35
N GLU A 120 -0.38 1.52 7.20
CA GLU A 120 -1.58 1.27 6.40
C GLU A 120 -1.68 -0.19 6.00
N MET A 121 -2.92 -0.66 5.91
CA MET A 121 -3.30 -1.94 5.34
C MET A 121 -4.21 -1.71 4.14
N GLN A 122 -3.67 -1.95 2.95
CA GLN A 122 -4.36 -1.85 1.68
C GLN A 122 -4.88 -3.22 1.24
N ALA A 123 -6.16 -3.31 0.91
CA ALA A 123 -6.75 -4.51 0.34
C ALA A 123 -6.52 -4.59 -1.17
N PHE A 124 -6.11 -5.76 -1.66
CA PHE A 124 -5.90 -6.06 -3.08
C PHE A 124 -6.58 -7.36 -3.48
N THR A 125 -6.99 -7.46 -4.75
CA THR A 125 -7.30 -8.74 -5.38
C THR A 125 -6.02 -9.53 -5.66
N THR A 126 -6.15 -10.82 -6.00
CA THR A 126 -5.02 -11.65 -6.45
C THR A 126 -4.41 -11.20 -7.79
N GLN A 127 -5.08 -10.31 -8.54
CA GLN A 127 -4.59 -9.66 -9.74
C GLN A 127 -3.98 -8.28 -9.47
N SER A 128 -3.74 -7.94 -8.19
CA SER A 128 -3.13 -6.66 -7.78
C SER A 128 -4.02 -5.43 -8.05
N VAL A 129 -5.34 -5.58 -8.16
CA VAL A 129 -6.28 -4.45 -8.18
C VAL A 129 -6.49 -3.96 -6.75
N PRO A 130 -6.27 -2.67 -6.44
CA PRO A 130 -6.45 -2.15 -5.09
C PRO A 130 -7.94 -1.95 -4.79
N LEU A 131 -8.46 -2.65 -3.81
CA LEU A 131 -9.85 -2.55 -3.37
C LEU A 131 -10.09 -1.32 -2.49
N GLY A 132 -9.06 -0.83 -1.80
CA GLY A 132 -9.10 0.32 -0.92
C GLY A 132 -8.31 0.10 0.36
N THR A 133 -8.20 1.15 1.18
CA THR A 133 -7.65 1.05 2.54
C THR A 133 -8.59 0.23 3.41
N ALA A 134 -8.09 -0.87 3.98
CA ALA A 134 -8.85 -1.71 4.91
C ALA A 134 -8.66 -1.28 6.37
N TRP A 135 -7.53 -0.66 6.67
CA TRP A 135 -7.19 -0.11 7.98
C TRP A 135 -5.96 0.79 7.87
N ALA A 136 -5.87 1.80 8.72
CA ALA A 136 -4.70 2.66 8.82
C ALA A 136 -4.58 3.25 10.22
N MET A 137 -3.35 3.52 10.63
CA MET A 137 -3.05 4.27 11.86
C MET A 137 -1.88 5.21 11.64
N THR A 138 -1.79 6.24 12.48
CA THR A 138 -0.65 7.14 12.52
C THR A 138 0.11 6.96 13.85
N VAL A 139 1.43 6.92 13.76
CA VAL A 139 2.31 6.82 14.95
C VAL A 139 3.17 8.07 15.01
N ASN A 140 3.00 8.82 16.08
CA ASN A 140 3.77 10.04 16.33
C ASN A 140 4.78 9.77 17.46
N ARG A 141 6.07 9.88 17.14
CA ARG A 141 7.13 9.70 18.15
C ARG A 141 7.18 10.91 19.07
N PRO A 142 7.43 10.70 20.39
CA PRO A 142 7.70 11.81 21.28
C PRO A 142 8.87 12.67 20.81
N GLU A 143 8.88 13.93 21.20
CA GLU A 143 9.97 14.84 20.85
C GLU A 143 11.32 14.32 21.36
N GLY A 144 12.34 14.37 20.50
CA GLY A 144 13.69 13.89 20.80
C GLY A 144 13.90 12.38 20.67
N VAL A 145 12.83 11.59 20.55
CA VAL A 145 12.91 10.15 20.31
C VAL A 145 13.04 9.90 18.80
N THR A 146 14.16 9.34 18.39
CA THR A 146 14.41 9.01 16.98
C THR A 146 14.50 7.49 16.79
N ARG A 147 14.35 7.01 15.55
CA ARG A 147 14.61 5.59 15.23
C ARG A 147 16.01 5.13 15.67
N ALA A 148 16.96 6.05 15.74
CA ALA A 148 18.36 5.82 16.12
C ALA A 148 18.64 6.04 17.61
N SER A 149 17.67 6.50 18.42
CA SER A 149 17.81 6.54 19.88
C SER A 149 17.81 5.11 20.41
N ALA A 150 18.97 4.48 20.27
CA ALA A 150 19.13 3.06 20.32
C ALA A 150 19.09 2.57 21.76
N GLN A 151 18.00 1.94 22.12
CA GLN A 151 18.05 0.91 23.13
C GLN A 151 19.11 -0.12 22.77
N THR A 152 19.91 -0.55 23.71
CA THR A 152 20.82 -1.68 23.56
C THR A 152 20.03 -2.94 23.15
N ARG A 153 20.71 -3.95 22.62
CA ARG A 153 20.05 -5.22 22.28
C ARG A 153 19.33 -5.83 23.50
N ASN A 154 19.91 -5.72 24.68
CA ASN A 154 19.32 -6.22 25.93
C ASN A 154 18.08 -5.42 26.32
N GLU A 155 18.12 -4.09 26.29
CA GLU A 155 16.96 -3.25 26.58
C GLU A 155 15.80 -3.56 25.62
N ARG A 156 16.07 -3.72 24.32
CA ARG A 156 15.05 -4.11 23.35
C ARG A 156 14.44 -5.49 23.62
N GLN A 157 15.22 -6.42 24.15
CA GLN A 157 14.70 -7.75 24.52
C GLN A 157 13.83 -7.68 25.78
N GLN A 158 14.14 -6.79 26.70
CA GLN A 158 13.41 -6.61 27.96
C GLN A 158 12.15 -5.74 27.82
N THR A 159 12.08 -4.87 26.81
CA THR A 159 10.91 -4.02 26.58
C THR A 159 9.73 -4.87 26.09
N PRO A 160 8.52 -4.76 26.70
CA PRO A 160 7.31 -5.40 26.20
C PRO A 160 7.00 -4.96 24.76
N ILE A 161 6.31 -5.81 23.99
CA ILE A 161 6.01 -5.50 22.58
C ILE A 161 5.11 -4.27 22.45
N GLU A 162 4.21 -4.06 23.39
CA GLU A 162 3.27 -2.95 23.46
C GLU A 162 3.96 -1.58 23.57
N GLU A 163 5.16 -1.54 24.12
CA GLU A 163 5.97 -0.33 24.28
C GLU A 163 6.92 -0.10 23.09
N LYS A 164 6.98 -1.04 22.15
CA LYS A 164 7.83 -0.95 20.96
C LYS A 164 7.08 -0.29 19.79
N GLU A 165 7.79 0.53 19.03
CA GLU A 165 7.25 1.08 17.79
C GLU A 165 6.78 -0.04 16.81
N SER A 166 7.41 -1.21 16.89
CA SER A 166 7.03 -2.38 16.08
C SER A 166 5.67 -2.99 16.48
N PHE A 167 5.07 -2.57 17.57
CA PHE A 167 3.73 -2.98 18.00
C PHE A 167 2.65 -2.70 16.93
N ARG A 168 2.83 -1.65 16.12
CA ARG A 168 1.94 -1.35 14.99
C ARG A 168 1.70 -2.54 14.05
N TRP A 169 2.69 -3.42 13.86
CA TRP A 169 2.54 -4.61 13.03
C TRP A 169 1.61 -5.65 13.66
N LEU A 170 1.63 -5.75 14.97
CA LEU A 170 0.70 -6.61 15.72
C LEU A 170 -0.72 -6.03 15.70
N GLU A 171 -0.86 -4.71 15.84
CA GLU A 171 -2.15 -4.02 15.68
C GLU A 171 -2.69 -4.20 14.26
N GLY A 172 -1.86 -4.11 13.23
CA GLY A 172 -2.24 -4.42 11.85
C GLY A 172 -2.71 -5.87 11.67
N MET A 173 -2.07 -6.84 12.34
CA MET A 173 -2.52 -8.24 12.31
C MET A 173 -3.88 -8.41 13.00
N ARG A 174 -4.10 -7.72 14.12
CA ARG A 174 -5.38 -7.71 14.83
C ARG A 174 -6.49 -7.08 13.99
N ALA A 175 -6.19 -5.96 13.33
CA ALA A 175 -7.10 -5.33 12.38
C ALA A 175 -7.41 -6.25 11.18
N ALA A 176 -6.42 -6.98 10.65
CA ALA A 176 -6.65 -7.96 9.59
C ALA A 176 -7.62 -9.07 10.02
N ARG A 177 -7.54 -9.50 11.29
CA ARG A 177 -8.49 -10.47 11.87
C ARG A 177 -9.91 -9.89 11.97
N GLU A 178 -10.05 -8.64 12.39
CA GLU A 178 -11.34 -7.95 12.43
C GLU A 178 -11.95 -7.80 11.02
N VAL A 179 -11.13 -7.45 10.04
CA VAL A 179 -11.51 -7.41 8.62
C VAL A 179 -12.00 -8.80 8.16
N ALA A 180 -11.25 -9.85 8.46
CA ALA A 180 -11.62 -11.21 8.08
C ALA A 180 -12.95 -11.65 8.71
N GLN A 181 -13.22 -11.30 9.97
CA GLN A 181 -14.50 -11.57 10.63
C GLN A 181 -15.69 -10.88 9.94
N ARG A 182 -15.47 -9.71 9.36
CA ARG A 182 -16.49 -8.97 8.60
C ARG A 182 -16.68 -9.47 7.16
N LEU A 183 -15.75 -10.26 6.65
CA LEU A 183 -15.73 -10.79 5.28
C LEU A 183 -16.02 -12.31 5.27
N ALA A 184 -17.20 -12.70 5.76
CA ALA A 184 -17.59 -14.10 5.83
C ALA A 184 -17.48 -14.80 4.47
N GLY A 185 -16.78 -15.94 4.42
CA GLY A 185 -16.58 -16.72 3.21
C GLY A 185 -15.43 -16.22 2.30
N VAL A 186 -14.75 -15.12 2.66
CA VAL A 186 -13.59 -14.61 1.95
C VAL A 186 -12.30 -15.06 2.65
N SER A 187 -11.35 -15.62 1.91
CA SER A 187 -10.02 -15.96 2.45
C SER A 187 -9.16 -14.71 2.52
N CYS A 188 -8.88 -14.21 3.72
CA CYS A 188 -8.04 -13.06 3.95
C CYS A 188 -6.59 -13.46 4.24
N ILE A 189 -5.64 -12.82 3.56
CA ILE A 189 -4.20 -13.07 3.70
C ILE A 189 -3.50 -11.75 4.05
N CYS A 190 -3.03 -11.62 5.29
CA CYS A 190 -2.26 -10.46 5.74
C CYS A 190 -0.82 -10.60 5.28
N ILE A 191 -0.31 -9.62 4.52
CA ILE A 191 1.03 -9.65 3.93
C ILE A 191 1.86 -8.51 4.51
N GLY A 192 3.06 -8.85 5.02
CA GLY A 192 4.00 -7.88 5.54
C GLY A 192 5.43 -8.08 5.03
N ASP A 193 6.23 -7.02 5.11
CA ASP A 193 7.64 -7.06 4.77
C ASP A 193 8.49 -7.60 5.93
N SER A 194 9.81 -7.42 5.84
CA SER A 194 10.75 -7.88 6.88
C SER A 194 10.69 -7.11 8.21
N GLU A 195 10.04 -5.97 8.27
CA GLU A 195 9.80 -5.26 9.54
C GLU A 195 8.71 -5.96 10.37
N SER A 196 7.81 -6.71 9.73
CA SER A 196 6.79 -7.53 10.38
C SER A 196 7.29 -8.90 10.88
N ASP A 197 8.57 -9.24 10.68
CA ASP A 197 9.17 -10.48 11.20
C ASP A 197 9.32 -10.44 12.74
N ILE A 198 8.20 -10.44 13.41
CA ILE A 198 8.03 -10.32 14.87
C ILE A 198 7.36 -11.59 15.37
N TYR A 199 7.95 -12.24 16.39
CA TYR A 199 7.42 -13.53 16.86
C TYR A 199 6.01 -13.42 17.41
N GLU A 200 5.68 -12.33 18.06
CA GLU A 200 4.36 -12.04 18.59
C GLU A 200 3.27 -12.00 17.49
N VAL A 201 3.63 -11.56 16.28
CA VAL A 201 2.72 -11.61 15.11
C VAL A 201 2.43 -13.06 14.69
N PHE A 202 3.44 -13.93 14.74
CA PHE A 202 3.26 -15.36 14.42
C PHE A 202 2.45 -16.09 15.48
N ALA A 203 2.61 -15.70 16.74
CA ALA A 203 1.95 -16.31 17.90
C ALA A 203 0.55 -15.72 18.18
N GLU A 204 0.16 -14.63 17.50
CA GLU A 204 -1.16 -14.00 17.69
C GLU A 204 -2.28 -14.95 17.30
N PRO A 205 -3.33 -15.11 18.14
CA PRO A 205 -4.49 -15.92 17.81
C PRO A 205 -5.16 -15.49 16.50
N ARG A 206 -5.48 -16.45 15.64
CA ARG A 206 -6.03 -16.20 14.31
C ARG A 206 -7.54 -15.91 14.28
N GLY A 207 -8.25 -16.16 15.40
CA GLY A 207 -9.68 -15.99 15.51
C GLY A 207 -10.50 -17.18 14.98
N GLU A 208 -11.82 -17.11 15.07
CA GLU A 208 -12.75 -18.16 14.61
C GLU A 208 -12.75 -18.27 13.07
N GLN A 209 -12.70 -17.14 12.37
CA GLN A 209 -12.44 -17.07 10.94
C GLN A 209 -10.96 -16.72 10.73
N PRO A 210 -10.10 -17.74 10.53
CA PRO A 210 -8.67 -17.53 10.60
C PRO A 210 -8.15 -16.71 9.43
N VAL A 211 -7.53 -15.57 9.73
CA VAL A 211 -6.74 -14.83 8.75
C VAL A 211 -5.42 -15.58 8.51
N HIS A 212 -5.07 -15.77 7.24
CA HIS A 212 -3.75 -16.22 6.87
C HIS A 212 -2.76 -15.05 6.93
N TRP A 213 -1.48 -15.35 7.11
CA TRP A 213 -0.44 -14.35 6.99
C TRP A 213 0.73 -14.86 6.13
N LEU A 214 1.43 -13.92 5.52
CA LEU A 214 2.57 -14.13 4.63
C LEU A 214 3.61 -13.04 4.89
N ILE A 215 4.71 -13.38 5.54
CA ILE A 215 5.70 -12.43 6.04
C ILE A 215 7.08 -12.83 5.54
N ARG A 216 7.86 -11.85 5.08
CA ARG A 216 9.26 -12.07 4.74
C ARG A 216 10.13 -12.06 6.00
N ALA A 217 10.72 -13.20 6.34
CA ALA A 217 11.66 -13.30 7.45
C ALA A 217 12.95 -12.52 7.15
N CYS A 218 13.45 -11.80 8.15
CA CYS A 218 14.78 -11.21 8.17
C CYS A 218 15.68 -11.87 9.21
N GLN A 219 15.11 -12.63 10.13
CA GLN A 219 15.81 -13.34 11.17
C GLN A 219 15.96 -14.82 10.81
N ASN A 220 17.15 -15.38 10.96
CA ASN A 220 17.37 -16.82 10.87
C ASN A 220 16.98 -17.47 12.20
N ARG A 221 15.70 -17.80 12.34
CA ARG A 221 15.09 -18.23 13.59
C ARG A 221 15.50 -19.64 13.97
N ALA A 222 15.65 -19.88 15.30
CA ALA A 222 15.86 -21.20 15.84
C ALA A 222 14.59 -22.07 15.70
N LEU A 223 14.78 -23.35 15.41
CA LEU A 223 13.73 -24.34 15.31
C LEU A 223 13.55 -25.09 16.64
N ASP A 224 12.33 -25.51 16.92
CA ASP A 224 12.02 -26.38 18.05
C ASP A 224 12.40 -27.82 17.70
N LYS A 225 13.17 -28.46 18.57
CA LYS A 225 13.64 -29.83 18.39
C LYS A 225 12.61 -30.89 18.79
N SER A 226 11.66 -30.52 19.65
CA SER A 226 10.68 -31.46 20.22
C SER A 226 9.50 -31.73 19.28
N ALA A 227 9.25 -30.85 18.32
CA ALA A 227 8.16 -30.96 17.38
C ALA A 227 8.59 -31.82 16.18
N LYS A 228 8.12 -33.06 16.10
CA LYS A 228 8.15 -33.83 14.85
C LYS A 228 7.23 -33.10 13.86
N ALA A 229 7.75 -32.76 12.68
CA ALA A 229 6.91 -32.25 11.60
C ALA A 229 5.96 -33.41 11.18
N ASP A 230 4.65 -33.20 11.31
CA ASP A 230 3.66 -34.16 10.82
C ASP A 230 3.83 -34.32 9.30
N GLY A 231 4.20 -35.53 8.86
CA GLY A 231 4.27 -35.91 7.45
C GLY A 231 5.64 -36.24 6.88
N ASP A 232 6.74 -36.03 7.60
CA ASP A 232 8.07 -36.50 7.15
C ASP A 232 8.26 -37.96 7.48
N HIS A 233 8.07 -38.83 6.50
CA HIS A 233 8.64 -40.16 6.47
C HIS A 233 10.16 -40.02 6.36
N GLU A 234 10.89 -40.46 7.39
CA GLU A 234 12.37 -40.56 7.47
C GLU A 234 13.09 -39.21 7.24
N ALA A 235 13.16 -38.37 8.28
CA ALA A 235 14.08 -37.25 8.33
C ALA A 235 15.52 -37.81 8.13
N SER A 236 16.25 -37.29 7.15
CA SER A 236 17.68 -37.65 6.98
C SER A 236 18.46 -37.16 8.22
N SER A 237 19.55 -37.85 8.54
CA SER A 237 20.42 -37.52 9.69
C SER A 237 20.94 -36.06 9.64
N GLU A 238 21.02 -35.44 8.46
CA GLU A 238 21.37 -34.04 8.28
C GLU A 238 20.22 -33.06 8.64
N GLU A 239 18.95 -33.45 8.43
CA GLU A 239 17.80 -32.65 8.80
C GLU A 239 17.63 -32.54 10.32
N GLU A 240 17.91 -33.58 11.06
CA GLU A 240 17.89 -33.60 12.52
C GLU A 240 18.96 -32.70 13.15
N GLN A 241 20.06 -32.43 12.43
CA GLN A 241 21.17 -31.58 12.89
C GLN A 241 20.93 -30.08 12.65
N THR A 242 20.07 -29.70 11.71
CA THR A 242 19.82 -28.30 11.39
C THR A 242 18.92 -27.61 12.44
N ARG A 243 19.48 -26.57 13.09
CA ARG A 243 18.83 -25.84 14.19
C ARG A 243 18.20 -24.54 13.80
N LEU A 244 18.46 -24.06 12.60
CA LEU A 244 18.05 -22.75 12.13
C LEU A 244 17.18 -22.86 10.87
N LEU A 245 16.28 -21.90 10.70
CA LEU A 245 15.26 -21.86 9.66
C LEU A 245 15.85 -21.95 8.25
N ARG A 246 16.83 -21.10 7.96
CA ARG A 246 17.42 -20.98 6.62
C ARG A 246 18.09 -22.28 6.19
N GLU A 247 18.90 -22.85 7.07
CA GLU A 247 19.64 -24.10 6.82
C GLU A 247 18.67 -25.26 6.61
N ARG A 248 17.59 -25.34 7.38
CA ARG A 248 16.55 -26.37 7.24
C ARG A 248 15.91 -26.32 5.87
N VAL A 249 15.54 -25.14 5.36
CA VAL A 249 14.90 -25.01 4.04
C VAL A 249 15.89 -25.34 2.91
N LEU A 250 17.19 -25.06 3.11
CA LEU A 250 18.23 -25.37 2.13
C LEU A 250 18.48 -26.87 1.97
N THR A 251 18.19 -27.72 2.96
CA THR A 251 18.26 -29.17 2.82
C THR A 251 17.16 -29.75 1.94
N LYS A 252 16.07 -29.01 1.71
CA LYS A 252 14.95 -29.46 0.87
C LYS A 252 15.27 -29.34 -0.62
N PRO A 253 14.77 -30.26 -1.46
CA PRO A 253 14.97 -30.18 -2.91
C PRO A 253 14.36 -28.93 -3.52
N VAL A 254 14.89 -28.52 -4.67
CA VAL A 254 14.28 -27.47 -5.51
C VAL A 254 12.98 -28.00 -6.10
N LEU A 255 11.87 -27.35 -5.77
CA LEU A 255 10.55 -27.72 -6.30
C LEU A 255 10.41 -27.30 -7.76
N TYR A 256 10.81 -26.07 -8.08
CA TYR A 256 10.81 -25.53 -9.44
C TYR A 256 11.73 -24.32 -9.54
N LYS A 257 11.99 -23.89 -10.78
CA LYS A 257 12.66 -22.63 -11.11
C LYS A 257 11.66 -21.66 -11.72
N MET A 258 11.83 -20.37 -11.47
CA MET A 258 11.02 -19.34 -12.07
C MET A 258 11.84 -18.08 -12.32
N THR A 259 11.28 -17.18 -13.14
CA THR A 259 11.89 -15.88 -13.43
C THR A 259 11.17 -14.79 -12.66
N LEU A 260 11.93 -13.97 -11.93
CA LEU A 260 11.41 -12.78 -11.24
C LEU A 260 11.92 -11.51 -11.88
N ALA A 261 10.99 -10.56 -12.12
CA ALA A 261 11.35 -9.23 -12.58
C ALA A 261 11.94 -8.41 -11.41
N VAL A 262 13.20 -8.05 -11.52
CA VAL A 262 13.93 -7.22 -10.56
C VAL A 262 13.98 -5.79 -11.07
N ARG A 263 13.31 -4.88 -10.37
CA ARG A 263 13.28 -3.46 -10.75
C ARG A 263 14.63 -2.81 -10.50
N GLY A 264 15.03 -1.97 -11.44
CA GLY A 264 16.17 -1.09 -11.31
C GLY A 264 15.99 -0.09 -10.17
N ARG A 265 17.09 0.40 -9.65
CA ARG A 265 17.11 1.49 -8.67
C ARG A 265 18.29 2.43 -9.00
N LYS A 266 18.08 3.73 -8.84
CA LYS A 266 19.17 4.70 -8.90
C LYS A 266 19.90 4.74 -7.56
N ALA A 267 21.24 4.92 -7.59
CA ALA A 267 21.98 5.22 -6.36
C ALA A 267 21.48 6.55 -5.80
N LYS A 268 21.29 6.63 -4.47
CA LYS A 268 21.06 7.93 -3.83
C LYS A 268 22.37 8.71 -3.83
N THR A 269 22.39 9.84 -4.56
CA THR A 269 23.50 10.79 -4.52
C THR A 269 23.46 11.58 -3.21
N GLY A 270 24.58 11.64 -2.52
CA GLY A 270 24.76 12.43 -1.30
C GLY A 270 25.00 11.58 -0.04
N VAL A 271 26.09 11.85 0.63
CA VAL A 271 26.58 11.32 1.91
C VAL A 271 27.20 9.92 1.87
N GLU A 272 28.51 9.92 2.10
CA GLU A 272 29.31 8.71 2.31
C GLU A 272 29.01 8.07 3.67
N LYS A 273 28.11 7.09 3.69
CA LYS A 273 27.98 6.17 4.84
C LYS A 273 27.98 4.73 4.37
N ARG A 274 28.66 3.87 5.14
CA ARG A 274 28.74 2.42 4.97
C ARG A 274 27.36 1.84 4.70
N GLY A 275 27.20 1.12 3.56
CA GLY A 275 25.95 0.49 3.15
C GLY A 275 25.26 1.11 1.93
N ARG A 276 25.98 1.84 1.07
CA ARG A 276 25.42 2.38 -0.19
C ARG A 276 24.78 1.25 -1.00
N ARG A 277 23.48 1.32 -1.16
CA ARG A 277 22.80 0.54 -2.18
C ARG A 277 23.22 1.08 -3.56
N GLN A 278 24.02 0.29 -4.29
CA GLN A 278 24.46 0.62 -5.64
C GLN A 278 23.26 0.78 -6.59
N SER A 279 23.43 1.56 -7.67
CA SER A 279 22.48 1.59 -8.78
C SER A 279 22.37 0.18 -9.37
N ARG A 280 21.16 -0.16 -9.78
CA ARG A 280 20.86 -1.44 -10.42
C ARG A 280 19.90 -1.19 -11.59
N GLU A 281 20.15 -1.85 -12.72
CA GLU A 281 19.23 -1.83 -13.86
C GLU A 281 18.07 -2.82 -13.66
N ASN A 282 17.02 -2.66 -14.47
CA ASN A 282 15.95 -3.65 -14.54
C ASN A 282 16.54 -4.95 -15.10
N ARG A 283 16.29 -6.07 -14.45
CA ARG A 283 16.71 -7.38 -14.93
C ARG A 283 15.69 -8.47 -14.63
N GLN A 284 15.82 -9.58 -15.30
CA GLN A 284 15.16 -10.82 -14.96
C GLN A 284 16.16 -11.68 -14.14
N ALA A 285 15.68 -12.23 -13.03
CA ALA A 285 16.46 -13.12 -12.18
C ALA A 285 15.87 -14.52 -12.22
N GLU A 286 16.68 -15.51 -12.55
CA GLU A 286 16.31 -16.91 -12.39
C GLU A 286 16.46 -17.31 -10.93
N VAL A 287 15.40 -17.81 -10.32
CA VAL A 287 15.38 -18.20 -8.92
C VAL A 287 14.92 -19.62 -8.74
N GLU A 288 15.47 -20.27 -7.73
CA GLU A 288 15.06 -21.59 -7.26
C GLU A 288 14.12 -21.45 -6.08
N VAL A 289 13.06 -22.25 -6.06
CA VAL A 289 12.05 -22.24 -5.01
C VAL A 289 12.08 -23.56 -4.25
N ARG A 290 12.14 -23.47 -2.92
CA ARG A 290 12.09 -24.59 -1.97
C ARG A 290 11.01 -24.32 -0.94
N SER A 291 10.47 -25.36 -0.34
CA SER A 291 9.53 -25.22 0.78
C SER A 291 9.82 -26.22 1.88
N ALA A 292 9.41 -25.85 3.10
CA ALA A 292 9.49 -26.71 4.27
C ALA A 292 8.40 -26.35 5.27
N ARG A 293 7.91 -27.34 6.04
CA ARG A 293 7.10 -27.10 7.23
C ARG A 293 8.00 -27.21 8.45
N VAL A 294 7.97 -26.23 9.33
CA VAL A 294 8.87 -26.16 10.49
C VAL A 294 8.14 -25.63 11.72
N THR A 295 8.63 -25.97 12.90
CA THR A 295 8.17 -25.37 14.15
C THR A 295 9.23 -24.40 14.68
N LEU A 296 8.86 -23.15 14.82
CA LEU A 296 9.71 -22.09 15.33
C LEU A 296 9.81 -22.18 16.86
N ARG A 297 11.03 -22.07 17.38
CA ARG A 297 11.27 -21.98 18.83
C ARG A 297 10.89 -20.57 19.32
N PRO A 298 10.07 -20.45 20.38
CA PRO A 298 9.75 -19.15 20.95
C PRO A 298 10.98 -18.47 21.53
N PRO A 299 11.13 -17.15 21.35
CA PRO A 299 12.13 -16.37 22.06
C PRO A 299 11.75 -16.21 23.52
N GLY A 300 12.73 -16.10 24.40
CA GLY A 300 12.47 -15.71 25.80
C GLY A 300 11.93 -14.28 25.85
N ARG A 301 10.87 -14.07 26.63
CA ARG A 301 10.32 -12.76 26.97
C ARG A 301 10.21 -12.65 28.49
N PRO A 302 10.49 -11.47 29.08
CA PRO A 302 10.42 -11.30 30.51
C PRO A 302 8.98 -11.28 31.06
N ASP A 303 8.04 -10.85 30.24
CA ASP A 303 6.66 -10.54 30.62
C ASP A 303 5.65 -11.65 30.23
N ARG A 304 6.05 -12.59 29.35
CA ARG A 304 5.15 -13.63 28.85
C ARG A 304 5.86 -14.86 28.32
N VAL A 305 5.16 -15.98 28.29
CA VAL A 305 5.58 -17.21 27.62
C VAL A 305 4.87 -17.29 26.26
N LEU A 306 5.63 -17.31 25.19
CA LEU A 306 5.10 -17.45 23.83
C LEU A 306 5.07 -18.95 23.46
N PRO A 307 4.05 -19.39 22.73
CA PRO A 307 3.99 -20.77 22.24
C PRO A 307 4.99 -21.02 21.12
N ALA A 308 5.38 -22.29 20.93
CA ALA A 308 6.00 -22.72 19.69
C ALA A 308 4.97 -22.63 18.55
N VAL A 309 5.40 -22.17 17.38
CA VAL A 309 4.51 -21.94 16.23
C VAL A 309 4.96 -22.76 15.03
N THR A 310 4.10 -23.65 14.56
CA THR A 310 4.32 -24.41 13.32
C THR A 310 3.91 -23.55 12.13
N VAL A 311 4.82 -23.41 11.16
CA VAL A 311 4.66 -22.54 10.00
C VAL A 311 5.12 -23.25 8.73
N ASN A 312 4.58 -22.82 7.61
CA ASN A 312 5.07 -23.16 6.29
C ASN A 312 6.07 -22.09 5.83
N VAL A 313 7.08 -22.51 5.14
CA VAL A 313 8.18 -21.65 4.69
C VAL A 313 8.42 -21.87 3.20
N VAL A 314 8.51 -20.78 2.45
CA VAL A 314 8.89 -20.80 1.04
C VAL A 314 10.17 -19.97 0.89
N MET A 315 11.23 -20.60 0.40
CA MET A 315 12.48 -19.93 0.11
C MET A 315 12.62 -19.71 -1.39
N VAL A 316 12.86 -18.47 -1.76
CA VAL A 316 13.15 -18.04 -3.14
C VAL A 316 14.59 -17.55 -3.16
N SER A 317 15.47 -18.22 -3.90
CA SER A 317 16.89 -17.90 -3.92
C SER A 317 17.45 -17.87 -5.34
N GLU A 318 18.25 -16.87 -5.63
CA GLU A 318 18.98 -16.72 -6.89
C GLU A 318 20.33 -17.44 -6.80
N PRO A 319 20.54 -18.55 -7.55
CA PRO A 319 21.78 -19.31 -7.44
C PRO A 319 22.98 -18.59 -8.08
N ASN A 320 22.74 -17.86 -9.18
CA ASN A 320 23.77 -17.21 -9.98
C ASN A 320 23.47 -15.72 -10.18
N PRO A 321 23.65 -14.87 -9.17
CA PRO A 321 23.47 -13.44 -9.31
C PRO A 321 24.55 -12.84 -10.23
N PRO A 322 24.26 -11.72 -10.95
CA PRO A 322 25.27 -11.02 -11.71
C PRO A 322 26.42 -10.54 -10.81
N PRO A 323 27.67 -10.49 -11.33
CA PRO A 323 28.83 -10.01 -10.58
C PRO A 323 28.57 -8.60 -9.98
N GLY A 324 28.86 -8.46 -8.69
CA GLY A 324 28.69 -7.19 -7.97
C GLY A 324 27.25 -6.86 -7.52
N GLU A 325 26.26 -7.68 -7.88
CA GLU A 325 24.90 -7.52 -7.37
C GLU A 325 24.59 -8.48 -6.21
N PRO A 326 23.85 -8.02 -5.18
CA PRO A 326 23.37 -8.90 -4.14
C PRO A 326 22.36 -9.89 -4.72
N LYS A 327 22.51 -11.17 -4.37
CA LYS A 327 21.54 -12.20 -4.74
C LYS A 327 20.16 -11.90 -4.21
N ILE A 328 19.14 -12.33 -4.93
CA ILE A 328 17.78 -12.37 -4.39
C ILE A 328 17.71 -13.57 -3.44
N GLU A 329 17.29 -13.29 -2.21
CA GLU A 329 16.97 -14.33 -1.23
C GLU A 329 15.78 -13.85 -0.40
N TRP A 330 14.66 -14.57 -0.52
CA TRP A 330 13.47 -14.35 0.31
C TRP A 330 13.20 -15.62 1.08
N ILE A 331 12.96 -15.47 2.36
CA ILE A 331 12.41 -16.53 3.22
C ILE A 331 11.01 -16.03 3.60
N LEU A 332 9.99 -16.64 3.01
CA LEU A 332 8.61 -16.30 3.22
C LEU A 332 8.02 -17.28 4.23
N VAL A 333 7.60 -16.78 5.36
CA VAL A 333 6.96 -17.55 6.42
C VAL A 333 5.45 -17.31 6.35
N THR A 334 4.66 -18.38 6.41
CA THR A 334 3.22 -18.28 6.17
C THR A 334 2.41 -19.38 6.85
N THR A 335 1.11 -19.17 6.97
CA THR A 335 0.11 -20.17 7.36
C THR A 335 -0.62 -20.77 6.14
N LEU A 336 -0.33 -20.31 4.93
CA LEU A 336 -0.90 -20.88 3.69
C LEU A 336 -0.35 -22.29 3.46
N PRO A 337 -1.13 -23.20 2.85
CA PRO A 337 -0.68 -24.56 2.52
C PRO A 337 0.44 -24.54 1.48
N ILE A 338 1.33 -25.56 1.57
CA ILE A 338 2.45 -25.77 0.65
C ILE A 338 2.50 -27.21 0.13
N ASP A 339 1.37 -27.88 0.10
CA ASP A 339 1.28 -29.32 -0.21
C ASP A 339 1.53 -29.59 -1.71
N THR A 340 1.35 -28.58 -2.57
CA THR A 340 1.60 -28.69 -4.00
C THR A 340 2.50 -27.56 -4.52
N PRO A 341 3.24 -27.76 -5.63
CA PRO A 341 4.04 -26.71 -6.25
C PRO A 341 3.21 -25.48 -6.66
N GLU A 342 1.94 -25.67 -7.03
CA GLU A 342 1.02 -24.60 -7.41
C GLU A 342 0.70 -23.69 -6.20
N GLN A 343 0.44 -24.28 -5.01
CA GLN A 343 0.24 -23.53 -3.77
C GLN A 343 1.49 -22.71 -3.41
N VAL A 344 2.68 -23.32 -3.53
CA VAL A 344 3.94 -22.64 -3.30
C VAL A 344 4.14 -21.47 -4.29
N ARG A 345 3.75 -21.65 -5.56
CA ARG A 345 3.81 -20.60 -6.58
C ARG A 345 2.90 -19.43 -6.22
N LEU A 346 1.65 -19.68 -5.83
CA LEU A 346 0.72 -18.65 -5.41
C LEU A 346 1.27 -17.82 -4.23
N ILE A 347 1.95 -18.45 -3.27
CA ILE A 347 2.59 -17.72 -2.14
C ILE A 347 3.61 -16.71 -2.66
N VAL A 348 4.44 -17.07 -3.63
CA VAL A 348 5.43 -16.16 -4.23
C VAL A 348 4.74 -15.04 -5.00
N GLU A 349 3.71 -15.36 -5.78
CA GLU A 349 2.92 -14.38 -6.54
C GLU A 349 2.22 -13.37 -5.62
N TYR A 350 1.58 -13.83 -4.55
CA TYR A 350 0.94 -12.97 -3.55
C TYR A 350 1.96 -12.05 -2.87
N TYR A 351 3.15 -12.57 -2.55
CA TYR A 351 4.19 -11.74 -1.96
C TYR A 351 4.69 -10.65 -2.94
N CYS A 352 4.73 -10.93 -4.24
CA CYS A 352 5.07 -9.92 -5.25
C CYS A 352 4.08 -8.74 -5.29
N ILE A 353 2.81 -8.97 -4.93
CA ILE A 353 1.78 -7.91 -4.89
C ILE A 353 2.06 -6.91 -3.76
N ARG A 354 2.75 -7.31 -2.69
CA ARG A 354 3.15 -6.43 -1.59
C ARG A 354 3.76 -5.10 -2.08
N TRP A 355 4.53 -5.15 -3.16
CA TRP A 355 5.14 -3.94 -3.71
C TRP A 355 4.14 -2.86 -4.14
N SER A 356 2.88 -3.22 -4.31
CA SER A 356 1.84 -2.27 -4.75
C SER A 356 1.52 -1.20 -3.71
N ILE A 357 1.71 -1.46 -2.42
CA ILE A 357 1.54 -0.45 -1.36
C ILE A 357 2.63 0.63 -1.42
N GLU A 358 3.85 0.30 -1.84
CA GLU A 358 4.92 1.28 -2.03
C GLU A 358 4.59 2.24 -3.20
N ILE A 359 3.83 1.75 -4.20
CA ILE A 359 3.33 2.59 -5.29
C ILE A 359 2.24 3.54 -4.77
N LEU A 360 1.36 3.06 -3.88
CA LEU A 360 0.35 3.90 -3.22
C LEU A 360 1.02 5.01 -2.40
N PHE A 361 2.00 4.70 -1.55
CA PHE A 361 2.74 5.70 -0.79
C PHE A 361 3.47 6.70 -1.69
N ARG A 362 4.03 6.25 -2.81
CA ARG A 362 4.63 7.14 -3.80
C ARG A 362 3.58 8.07 -4.42
N THR A 363 2.38 7.56 -4.73
CA THR A 363 1.28 8.37 -5.25
C THR A 363 0.84 9.41 -4.22
N LEU A 364 0.69 9.01 -2.96
CA LEU A 364 0.35 9.88 -1.86
C LEU A 364 1.38 11.02 -1.65
N LYS A 365 2.67 10.68 -1.64
CA LYS A 365 3.76 11.65 -1.41
C LYS A 365 4.04 12.54 -2.62
N SER A 366 4.19 11.94 -3.80
CA SER A 366 4.61 12.65 -5.01
C SER A 366 3.45 13.11 -5.89
N GLY A 367 2.37 12.33 -5.96
CA GLY A 367 1.17 12.65 -6.73
C GLY A 367 0.26 13.61 -5.99
N CYS A 368 -0.09 13.28 -4.75
CA CYS A 368 -0.95 14.10 -3.90
C CYS A 368 -0.20 15.16 -3.10
N ARG A 369 1.14 15.08 -3.04
CA ARG A 369 2.03 16.04 -2.36
C ARG A 369 1.61 16.29 -0.90
N ILE A 370 1.25 15.25 -0.17
CA ILE A 370 0.73 15.37 1.21
C ILE A 370 1.76 16.02 2.14
N GLU A 371 3.05 15.73 1.99
CA GLU A 371 4.13 16.27 2.80
C GLU A 371 4.36 17.78 2.56
N GLU A 372 3.88 18.34 1.43
CA GLU A 372 3.99 19.75 1.08
C GLU A 372 2.78 20.59 1.51
N ARG A 373 1.74 19.95 2.10
CA ARG A 373 0.53 20.65 2.59
C ARG A 373 0.89 21.59 3.74
N ARG A 374 0.47 22.84 3.63
CA ARG A 374 0.81 23.88 4.61
C ARG A 374 -0.24 24.00 5.69
N PHE A 375 -0.14 23.15 6.70
CA PHE A 375 -0.87 23.28 7.96
C PHE A 375 0.12 23.62 9.08
N GLU A 376 -0.35 24.28 10.10
CA GLU A 376 0.46 24.71 11.26
C GLU A 376 0.50 23.63 12.34
N ASP A 377 -0.48 22.72 12.34
CA ASP A 377 -0.67 21.68 13.34
C ASP A 377 -0.92 20.33 12.69
N ILE A 378 -0.44 19.25 13.32
CA ILE A 378 -0.61 17.87 12.87
C ILE A 378 -2.09 17.45 12.85
N GLU A 379 -2.89 17.91 13.79
CA GLU A 379 -4.31 17.57 13.90
C GLU A 379 -5.10 18.00 12.65
N ARG A 380 -4.61 19.03 11.95
CA ARG A 380 -5.18 19.49 10.65
C ARG A 380 -4.59 18.73 9.46
N VAL A 381 -3.35 18.21 9.58
CA VAL A 381 -2.73 17.38 8.53
C VAL A 381 -3.43 16.03 8.43
N LEU A 382 -3.79 15.43 9.57
CA LEU A 382 -4.32 14.06 9.62
C LEU A 382 -5.65 13.89 8.87
N PRO A 383 -6.69 14.74 9.02
CA PRO A 383 -7.89 14.64 8.19
C PRO A 383 -7.61 14.84 6.70
N CYS A 384 -6.68 15.74 6.35
CA CYS A 384 -6.26 15.93 4.97
C CYS A 384 -5.55 14.67 4.42
N LEU A 385 -4.75 13.98 5.24
CA LEU A 385 -4.16 12.70 4.90
C LEU A 385 -5.23 11.67 4.56
N GLY A 386 -6.32 11.59 5.35
CA GLY A 386 -7.44 10.69 5.07
C GLY A 386 -8.06 10.94 3.69
N VAL A 387 -8.31 12.20 3.35
CA VAL A 387 -8.79 12.58 2.00
C VAL A 387 -7.78 12.17 0.92
N MET A 388 -6.49 12.44 1.13
CA MET A 388 -5.45 12.15 0.13
C MET A 388 -5.16 10.65 -0.04
N LEU A 389 -5.41 9.83 0.97
CA LEU A 389 -5.35 8.37 0.83
C LEU A 389 -6.40 7.85 -0.15
N ILE A 390 -7.64 8.36 -0.05
CA ILE A 390 -8.72 8.01 -0.98
C ILE A 390 -8.35 8.43 -2.41
N VAL A 391 -7.80 9.62 -2.59
CA VAL A 391 -7.36 10.12 -3.91
C VAL A 391 -6.21 9.28 -4.47
N ALA A 392 -5.22 8.94 -3.64
CA ALA A 392 -4.10 8.10 -4.05
C ALA A 392 -4.56 6.69 -4.44
N TRP A 393 -5.48 6.10 -3.66
CA TRP A 393 -6.12 4.83 -4.00
C TRP A 393 -6.84 4.91 -5.35
N ARG A 394 -7.69 5.93 -5.59
CA ARG A 394 -8.42 6.11 -6.85
C ARG A 394 -7.49 6.10 -8.06
N THR A 395 -6.38 6.82 -7.97
CA THR A 395 -5.36 6.86 -9.03
C THR A 395 -4.75 5.49 -9.31
N LEU A 396 -4.41 4.75 -8.25
CA LEU A 396 -3.86 3.40 -8.38
C LEU A 396 -4.91 2.41 -8.91
N PHE A 397 -6.16 2.54 -8.45
CA PHE A 397 -7.29 1.74 -8.90
C PHE A 397 -7.50 1.87 -10.41
N VAL A 398 -7.62 3.09 -10.93
CA VAL A 398 -7.78 3.35 -12.37
C VAL A 398 -6.62 2.73 -13.17
N CYS A 399 -5.38 2.91 -12.71
CA CYS A 399 -4.20 2.34 -13.34
C CYS A 399 -4.25 0.81 -13.43
N ARG A 400 -4.70 0.16 -12.37
CA ARG A 400 -4.74 -1.31 -12.30
C ARG A 400 -5.93 -1.90 -13.03
N MET A 401 -7.09 -1.24 -12.96
CA MET A 401 -8.29 -1.65 -13.69
C MET A 401 -8.07 -1.66 -15.20
N GLY A 402 -7.38 -0.64 -15.75
CA GLY A 402 -7.03 -0.63 -17.17
C GLY A 402 -6.19 -1.83 -17.63
N ARG A 403 -5.45 -2.46 -16.71
CA ARG A 403 -4.65 -3.67 -16.99
C ARG A 403 -5.40 -4.97 -16.73
N SER A 404 -6.21 -5.02 -15.68
CA SER A 404 -6.90 -6.24 -15.25
C SER A 404 -8.20 -6.45 -16.00
N CYS A 405 -8.87 -5.37 -16.40
CA CYS A 405 -10.13 -5.38 -17.15
C CYS A 405 -10.04 -4.50 -18.40
N PRO A 406 -9.10 -4.81 -19.34
CA PRO A 406 -8.78 -3.93 -20.47
C PRO A 406 -9.96 -3.68 -21.42
N ASP A 407 -10.85 -4.67 -21.55
CA ASP A 407 -11.90 -4.72 -22.57
C ASP A 407 -13.25 -4.16 -22.13
N ILE A 408 -13.42 -3.80 -20.86
CA ILE A 408 -14.69 -3.19 -20.40
C ILE A 408 -14.85 -1.79 -20.98
N ASP A 409 -16.09 -1.30 -21.03
CA ASP A 409 -16.41 0.05 -21.41
C ASP A 409 -15.80 1.04 -20.39
N CYS A 410 -15.17 2.12 -20.89
CA CYS A 410 -14.54 3.08 -20.00
C CYS A 410 -15.56 3.85 -19.12
N GLU A 411 -16.83 3.92 -19.53
CA GLU A 411 -17.91 4.54 -18.74
C GLU A 411 -18.21 3.78 -17.43
N ALA A 412 -17.66 2.59 -17.23
CA ALA A 412 -17.66 1.93 -15.94
C ALA A 412 -16.81 2.69 -14.87
N ILE A 413 -15.93 3.61 -15.31
CA ILE A 413 -14.98 4.33 -14.44
C ILE A 413 -15.00 5.83 -14.68
N PHE A 414 -15.25 6.26 -15.93
CA PHE A 414 -15.17 7.66 -16.39
C PHE A 414 -16.50 8.17 -16.86
N GLU A 415 -16.77 9.45 -16.60
CA GLU A 415 -17.95 10.13 -17.12
C GLU A 415 -17.83 10.38 -18.64
N PRO A 416 -18.98 10.49 -19.36
CA PRO A 416 -18.97 10.78 -20.78
C PRO A 416 -18.16 12.04 -21.15
N CYS A 417 -18.27 13.12 -20.37
CA CYS A 417 -17.53 14.35 -20.61
C CYS A 417 -16.01 14.17 -20.44
N GLU A 418 -15.58 13.28 -19.55
CA GLU A 418 -14.16 13.01 -19.30
C GLU A 418 -13.51 12.30 -20.50
N TRP A 419 -14.09 11.20 -20.95
CA TRP A 419 -13.48 10.46 -22.04
C TRP A 419 -13.63 11.16 -23.38
N GLN A 420 -14.76 11.87 -23.64
CA GLN A 420 -14.96 12.65 -24.87
C GLN A 420 -13.97 13.81 -25.00
N ALA A 421 -13.75 14.54 -23.91
CA ALA A 421 -12.79 15.63 -23.88
C ALA A 421 -11.35 15.13 -24.12
N VAL A 422 -10.96 14.03 -23.48
CA VAL A 422 -9.64 13.40 -23.68
C VAL A 422 -9.48 12.91 -25.12
N TRP A 423 -10.50 12.24 -25.67
CA TRP A 423 -10.48 11.76 -27.03
C TRP A 423 -10.22 12.88 -28.04
N VAL A 424 -10.98 13.97 -27.93
CA VAL A 424 -10.83 15.13 -28.82
C VAL A 424 -9.45 15.79 -28.64
N ALA A 425 -8.99 15.93 -27.42
CA ALA A 425 -7.69 16.54 -27.13
C ALA A 425 -6.50 15.75 -27.69
N VAL A 426 -6.57 14.42 -27.65
CA VAL A 426 -5.48 13.55 -28.13
C VAL A 426 -5.54 13.34 -29.64
N HIS A 427 -6.73 13.10 -30.21
CA HIS A 427 -6.86 12.74 -31.63
C HIS A 427 -7.12 13.93 -32.54
N GLY A 428 -7.53 15.10 -32.02
CA GLY A 428 -7.94 16.26 -32.82
C GLY A 428 -9.19 15.99 -33.69
N LYS A 429 -10.00 15.01 -33.31
CA LYS A 429 -11.18 14.55 -34.07
C LYS A 429 -12.39 14.45 -33.16
N LYS A 430 -13.58 14.54 -33.73
CA LYS A 430 -14.83 14.32 -32.98
C LYS A 430 -14.83 12.97 -32.27
N ALA A 431 -15.31 12.97 -31.02
CA ALA A 431 -15.44 11.74 -30.23
C ALA A 431 -16.39 10.74 -30.91
N PRO A 432 -16.09 9.44 -30.85
CA PRO A 432 -16.97 8.41 -31.40
C PRO A 432 -18.31 8.37 -30.66
N LYS A 433 -19.32 7.74 -31.26
CA LYS A 433 -20.61 7.53 -30.59
C LYS A 433 -20.56 6.50 -29.46
N LYS A 434 -19.64 5.55 -29.56
CA LYS A 434 -19.41 4.49 -28.56
C LYS A 434 -18.16 4.84 -27.77
N ALA A 435 -18.27 4.73 -26.46
CA ALA A 435 -17.12 4.92 -25.58
C ALA A 435 -15.98 3.93 -25.88
N PRO A 436 -14.72 4.35 -25.73
CA PRO A 436 -13.57 3.48 -25.90
C PRO A 436 -13.50 2.42 -24.80
N LYS A 437 -12.68 1.38 -25.01
CA LYS A 437 -12.36 0.42 -23.97
C LYS A 437 -11.53 1.08 -22.86
N LEU A 438 -11.62 0.50 -21.65
CA LEU A 438 -10.92 1.05 -20.48
C LEU A 438 -9.40 1.14 -20.69
N ALA A 439 -8.78 0.11 -21.26
CA ALA A 439 -7.34 0.15 -21.55
C ALA A 439 -6.98 1.31 -22.50
N GLU A 440 -7.75 1.51 -23.56
CA GLU A 440 -7.56 2.61 -24.50
C GLU A 440 -7.67 3.96 -23.79
N MET A 441 -8.71 4.15 -22.98
CA MET A 441 -8.90 5.38 -22.22
C MET A 441 -7.76 5.66 -21.26
N VAL A 442 -7.28 4.63 -20.52
CA VAL A 442 -6.12 4.75 -19.61
C VAL A 442 -4.85 5.15 -20.38
N HIS A 443 -4.65 4.61 -21.59
CA HIS A 443 -3.53 5.00 -22.46
C HIS A 443 -3.64 6.45 -22.92
N LEU A 444 -4.82 6.91 -23.35
CA LEU A 444 -5.08 8.30 -23.75
C LEU A 444 -4.81 9.29 -22.58
N ILE A 445 -5.31 8.96 -21.39
CA ILE A 445 -5.02 9.75 -20.18
C ILE A 445 -3.51 9.78 -19.91
N ALA A 446 -2.84 8.65 -20.00
CA ALA A 446 -1.40 8.59 -19.76
C ALA A 446 -0.60 9.39 -20.80
N GLN A 447 -1.03 9.44 -22.07
CA GLN A 447 -0.45 10.29 -23.11
C GLN A 447 -0.56 11.79 -22.74
N LEU A 448 -1.70 12.23 -22.21
CA LEU A 448 -1.82 13.57 -21.64
C LEU A 448 -0.81 13.80 -20.52
N GLY A 449 -0.44 12.77 -19.76
CA GLY A 449 0.58 12.81 -18.70
C GLY A 449 2.04 12.67 -19.19
N GLY A 450 2.26 12.63 -20.50
CA GLY A 450 3.59 12.50 -21.09
C GLY A 450 4.06 11.07 -21.30
N TYR A 451 3.16 10.09 -21.28
CA TYR A 451 3.48 8.73 -21.68
C TYR A 451 3.74 8.66 -23.19
N VAL A 452 4.88 8.10 -23.55
CA VAL A 452 5.22 7.78 -24.93
C VAL A 452 5.04 6.28 -25.11
N GLU A 453 4.17 5.90 -26.03
CA GLU A 453 3.88 4.49 -26.31
C GLU A 453 5.13 3.76 -26.79
N ARG A 454 5.38 2.60 -26.17
CA ARG A 454 6.50 1.70 -26.51
C ARG A 454 5.99 0.27 -26.46
N PRO A 455 6.44 -0.61 -27.39
CA PRO A 455 6.06 -2.01 -27.38
C PRO A 455 6.31 -2.66 -26.02
N LYS A 456 5.31 -3.37 -25.49
CA LYS A 456 5.36 -4.10 -24.21
C LYS A 456 5.57 -3.23 -22.94
N HIS A 457 5.35 -1.91 -23.02
CA HIS A 457 5.41 -1.03 -21.86
C HIS A 457 4.03 -0.43 -21.57
N GLU A 458 3.51 -0.74 -20.40
CA GLU A 458 2.27 -0.16 -19.88
C GLU A 458 2.52 1.20 -19.22
N PRO A 459 1.54 2.14 -19.27
CA PRO A 459 1.64 3.41 -18.60
C PRO A 459 1.87 3.24 -17.09
N GLY A 460 2.81 4.00 -16.55
CA GLY A 460 3.05 4.02 -15.11
C GLY A 460 2.03 4.89 -14.36
N VAL A 461 1.87 4.66 -13.06
CA VAL A 461 0.99 5.47 -12.21
C VAL A 461 1.34 6.96 -12.28
N GLN A 462 2.62 7.31 -12.46
CA GLN A 462 3.07 8.71 -12.55
C GLN A 462 2.49 9.44 -13.77
N THR A 463 2.55 8.85 -14.95
CA THR A 463 1.96 9.47 -16.16
C THR A 463 0.45 9.52 -16.03
N LEU A 464 -0.15 8.53 -15.36
CA LEU A 464 -1.59 8.51 -15.17
C LEU A 464 -2.07 9.63 -14.23
N TRP A 465 -1.45 9.85 -13.07
CA TRP A 465 -1.92 10.92 -12.17
C TRP A 465 -1.77 12.33 -12.79
N ILE A 466 -0.71 12.55 -13.59
CA ILE A 466 -0.55 13.81 -14.32
C ILE A 466 -1.62 13.93 -15.42
N GLY A 467 -1.89 12.84 -16.13
CA GLY A 467 -2.90 12.81 -17.18
C GLY A 467 -4.31 12.99 -16.66
N MET A 468 -4.66 12.39 -15.51
CA MET A 468 -5.97 12.56 -14.86
C MET A 468 -6.26 14.01 -14.50
N GLN A 469 -5.28 14.76 -13.99
CA GLN A 469 -5.46 16.19 -13.72
C GLN A 469 -5.81 16.97 -14.99
N ARG A 470 -5.08 16.72 -16.09
CA ARG A 470 -5.37 17.34 -17.39
C ARG A 470 -6.73 16.89 -17.93
N MET A 471 -7.11 15.64 -17.70
CA MET A 471 -8.45 15.15 -18.04
C MET A 471 -9.54 15.94 -17.33
N TYR A 472 -9.40 16.20 -16.04
CA TYR A 472 -10.40 16.98 -15.29
C TYR A 472 -10.50 18.44 -15.76
N ASP A 473 -9.35 19.08 -16.09
CA ASP A 473 -9.35 20.42 -16.71
C ASP A 473 -10.08 20.43 -18.06
N LEU A 474 -9.80 19.43 -18.91
CA LEU A 474 -10.45 19.26 -20.20
C LEU A 474 -11.94 18.96 -20.05
N ALA A 475 -12.34 18.10 -19.13
CA ALA A 475 -13.73 17.77 -18.86
C ALA A 475 -14.52 18.99 -18.35
N TRP A 476 -13.90 19.80 -17.49
CA TRP A 476 -14.49 21.07 -17.07
C TRP A 476 -14.70 22.01 -18.25
N ALA A 477 -13.68 22.20 -19.11
CA ALA A 477 -13.79 23.02 -20.30
C ALA A 477 -14.83 22.47 -21.28
N TRP A 478 -14.90 21.15 -21.44
CA TRP A 478 -15.90 20.48 -22.28
C TRP A 478 -17.34 20.74 -21.82
N ASN A 479 -17.59 20.64 -20.52
CA ASN A 479 -18.91 20.93 -19.94
C ASN A 479 -19.28 22.41 -19.98
N THR A 480 -18.29 23.30 -20.10
CA THR A 480 -18.52 24.75 -20.12
C THR A 480 -18.67 25.28 -21.55
N PHE A 481 -17.81 24.85 -22.47
CA PHE A 481 -17.66 25.43 -23.81
C PHE A 481 -17.88 24.41 -24.96
N GLY A 482 -17.98 23.10 -24.63
CA GLY A 482 -18.11 22.04 -25.62
C GLY A 482 -19.51 21.91 -26.19
N PRO A 483 -19.74 20.91 -27.08
CA PRO A 483 -21.06 20.67 -27.64
C PRO A 483 -22.09 20.37 -26.54
N GLY A 484 -23.06 21.26 -26.34
CA GLY A 484 -24.02 21.20 -25.22
C GLY A 484 -23.54 21.89 -23.95
N GLY A 485 -22.51 22.72 -24.04
CA GLY A 485 -22.00 23.53 -22.92
C GLY A 485 -23.01 24.51 -22.35
N LYS A 486 -22.81 24.91 -21.09
CA LYS A 486 -23.77 25.79 -20.35
C LYS A 486 -23.69 27.26 -20.75
N ILE A 487 -22.69 27.66 -21.52
CA ILE A 487 -22.58 29.03 -22.05
C ILE A 487 -23.19 28.97 -23.45
N GLU A 488 -24.46 29.37 -23.55
CA GLU A 488 -25.07 29.64 -24.83
C GLU A 488 -24.31 30.82 -25.49
N SER A 489 -23.94 30.62 -26.76
CA SER A 489 -23.42 31.71 -27.59
C SER A 489 -24.51 32.79 -27.67
N SER A 490 -24.34 33.87 -26.90
CA SER A 490 -25.14 35.07 -27.05
C SER A 490 -25.01 35.68 -28.42
#